data_d24092bbbafc0aac72656a2c516ff7fd
#
_entry.id   d24092bbbafc0aac72656a2c516ff7fd
#
_cell.length_a   1.000
_cell.length_b   1.000
_cell.length_c   1.000
_cell.angle_alpha   90.00
_cell.angle_beta   90.00
_cell.angle_gamma   90.00
#
_symmetry.space_group_name_H-M   'P 1'
#
loop_
_entity.id
_entity.type
_entity.pdbx_description
1 polymer ?
#
loop_
_entity_poly.entity_id
_entity_poly.type
_entity_poly.pdbx_seq_one_letter_code
_entity_poly.pdbx_strand_id
1 'polypeptide(L)'
;ISGLALVLWVHAVYGDESGAVWEKLAPKILTVTKDWSASYGLFTDGEADMVLSYTTSPAYHMFAEEDFNKKAAIFPEGHYFMVETVGKIANTDQPELADAFMAYVMSRDFQKMIPTANWSLPSALPQADWPEGWSDLPLPDKVLFYSEAEAAEVQAEAIETWRNALSQ
;
A
#
# COMPACT_ATOMS: atom_id res chain seq x y z
N ILE A 1 -7.39 -2.58 -4.83
CA ILE A 1 -6.96 -2.80 -3.43
C ILE A 1 -6.45 -1.49 -2.83
N SER A 2 -5.53 -0.77 -3.48
CA SER A 2 -4.94 0.47 -2.94
C SER A 2 -5.99 1.55 -2.61
N GLY A 3 -6.99 1.76 -3.48
CA GLY A 3 -8.07 2.71 -3.23
C GLY A 3 -8.90 2.37 -1.99
N LEU A 4 -9.19 1.10 -1.75
CA LEU A 4 -9.88 0.66 -0.54
C LEU A 4 -9.03 0.93 0.70
N ALA A 5 -7.73 0.66 0.64
CA ALA A 5 -6.82 0.96 1.75
C ALA A 5 -6.81 2.44 2.11
N LEU A 6 -6.86 3.34 1.11
CA LEU A 6 -6.98 4.79 1.36
C LEU A 6 -8.30 5.15 2.06
N VAL A 7 -9.42 4.56 1.62
CA VAL A 7 -10.73 4.80 2.25
C VAL A 7 -10.73 4.34 3.69
N LEU A 8 -10.20 3.14 3.96
CA LEU A 8 -10.06 2.61 5.31
C LEU A 8 -9.06 3.42 6.15
N TRP A 9 -8.01 3.93 5.54
CA TRP A 9 -7.03 4.79 6.22
C TRP A 9 -7.66 6.08 6.72
N VAL A 10 -8.38 6.79 5.87
CA VAL A 10 -9.09 8.01 6.26
C VAL A 10 -10.10 7.72 7.37
N HIS A 11 -10.85 6.62 7.28
CA HIS A 11 -11.77 6.20 8.33
C HIS A 11 -11.04 5.84 9.64
N ALA A 12 -9.91 5.13 9.57
CA ALA A 12 -9.14 4.75 10.75
C ALA A 12 -8.54 5.95 11.52
N VAL A 13 -8.27 7.05 10.80
CA VAL A 13 -7.74 8.29 11.42
C VAL A 13 -8.86 9.17 11.95
N TYR A 14 -9.96 9.33 11.19
CA TYR A 14 -10.95 10.39 11.44
C TYR A 14 -12.33 9.88 11.86
N GLY A 15 -12.59 8.57 11.77
CA GLY A 15 -13.87 7.97 12.17
C GLY A 15 -15.07 8.69 11.53
N ASP A 16 -16.01 9.12 12.33
CA ASP A 16 -17.25 9.82 11.91
C ASP A 16 -16.97 11.15 11.18
N GLU A 17 -15.78 11.74 11.35
CA GLU A 17 -15.38 12.97 10.66
C GLU A 17 -14.83 12.72 9.24
N SER A 18 -14.74 11.49 8.80
CA SER A 18 -14.19 11.10 7.48
C SER A 18 -14.87 11.83 6.32
N GLY A 19 -16.18 12.06 6.40
CA GLY A 19 -16.95 12.79 5.38
C GLY A 19 -16.42 14.21 5.19
N ALA A 20 -16.22 14.96 6.26
CA ALA A 20 -15.69 16.32 6.20
C ALA A 20 -14.24 16.37 5.69
N VAL A 21 -13.46 15.33 5.94
CA VAL A 21 -12.10 15.20 5.38
C VAL A 21 -12.16 14.98 3.87
N TRP A 22 -13.02 14.09 3.40
CA TRP A 22 -13.22 13.84 1.97
C TRP A 22 -13.73 15.07 1.23
N GLU A 23 -14.65 15.83 1.79
CA GLU A 23 -15.13 17.10 1.21
C GLU A 23 -13.98 18.12 1.03
N LYS A 24 -13.04 18.17 1.98
CA LYS A 24 -11.85 19.03 1.87
C LYS A 24 -10.84 18.52 0.83
N LEU A 25 -10.76 17.20 0.66
CA LEU A 25 -9.86 16.57 -0.31
C LEU A 25 -10.42 16.60 -1.74
N ALA A 26 -11.74 16.47 -1.92
CA ALA A 26 -12.40 16.39 -3.22
C ALA A 26 -11.90 17.44 -4.24
N PRO A 27 -11.83 18.74 -3.92
CA PRO A 27 -11.35 19.75 -4.87
C PRO A 27 -9.84 19.67 -5.17
N LYS A 28 -9.09 18.81 -4.47
CA LYS A 28 -7.65 18.56 -4.68
C LYS A 28 -7.39 17.28 -5.49
N ILE A 29 -8.40 16.44 -5.65
CA ILE A 29 -8.28 15.18 -6.39
C ILE A 29 -8.38 15.49 -7.88
N LEU A 30 -7.26 15.28 -8.59
CA LEU A 30 -7.23 15.47 -10.04
C LEU A 30 -8.16 14.48 -10.73
N THR A 31 -8.07 13.21 -10.37
CA THR A 31 -8.91 12.14 -10.92
C THR A 31 -8.87 10.89 -10.05
N VAL A 32 -9.87 10.02 -10.25
CA VAL A 32 -9.90 8.66 -9.72
C VAL A 32 -9.77 7.71 -10.90
N THR A 33 -8.68 6.99 -10.96
CA THR A 33 -8.36 6.08 -12.07
C THR A 33 -8.90 4.67 -11.82
N LYS A 34 -8.88 3.84 -12.86
CA LYS A 34 -9.32 2.44 -12.78
C LYS A 34 -8.40 1.55 -11.93
N ASP A 35 -7.12 1.89 -11.84
CA ASP A 35 -6.09 1.12 -11.12
C ASP A 35 -4.90 1.98 -10.69
N TRP A 36 -4.03 1.39 -9.86
CA TRP A 36 -2.84 2.03 -9.35
C TRP A 36 -1.87 2.46 -10.46
N SER A 37 -1.65 1.60 -11.48
CA SER A 37 -0.69 1.89 -12.54
C SER A 37 -1.08 3.13 -13.35
N ALA A 38 -2.38 3.30 -13.62
CA ALA A 38 -2.88 4.49 -14.31
C ALA A 38 -2.69 5.77 -13.48
N SER A 39 -2.92 5.71 -12.15
CA SER A 39 -2.64 6.85 -11.26
C SER A 39 -1.16 7.16 -11.18
N TYR A 40 -0.33 6.13 -11.07
CA TYR A 40 1.11 6.29 -10.93
C TYR A 40 1.73 6.87 -12.20
N GLY A 41 1.20 6.51 -13.38
CA GLY A 41 1.58 7.10 -14.67
C GLY A 41 1.38 8.61 -14.69
N LEU A 42 0.22 9.11 -14.26
CA LEU A 42 -0.04 10.57 -14.18
C LEU A 42 0.99 11.30 -13.29
N PHE A 43 1.41 10.67 -12.21
CA PHE A 43 2.44 11.23 -11.33
C PHE A 43 3.82 11.23 -12.00
N THR A 44 4.22 10.14 -12.64
CA THR A 44 5.52 10.06 -13.32
C THR A 44 5.61 10.96 -14.54
N ASP A 45 4.48 11.18 -15.24
CA ASP A 45 4.37 12.09 -16.38
C ASP A 45 4.29 13.57 -15.97
N GLY A 46 4.22 13.84 -14.64
CA GLY A 46 4.17 15.20 -14.11
C GLY A 46 2.80 15.87 -14.18
N GLU A 47 1.73 15.11 -14.45
CA GLU A 47 0.35 15.61 -14.47
C GLU A 47 -0.25 15.75 -13.08
N ALA A 48 0.28 14.97 -12.09
CA ALA A 48 -0.12 15.02 -10.69
C ALA A 48 1.09 15.18 -9.79
N ASP A 49 1.02 16.10 -8.82
CA ASP A 49 2.10 16.33 -7.85
C ASP A 49 2.19 15.23 -6.79
N MET A 50 1.09 14.53 -6.53
CA MET A 50 0.99 13.47 -5.53
C MET A 50 0.15 12.31 -6.08
N VAL A 51 0.51 11.10 -5.66
CA VAL A 51 -0.23 9.88 -5.99
C VAL A 51 -0.34 8.99 -4.76
N LEU A 52 -1.45 8.27 -4.65
CA LEU A 52 -1.57 7.19 -3.67
C LEU A 52 -0.64 6.04 -4.06
N SER A 53 0.29 5.72 -3.17
CA SER A 53 1.25 4.65 -3.37
C SER A 53 1.75 4.09 -2.02
N TYR A 54 2.88 3.42 -2.03
CA TYR A 54 3.49 2.79 -0.86
C TYR A 54 4.69 3.60 -0.37
N THR A 55 5.00 3.52 0.92
CA THR A 55 6.20 4.15 1.50
C THR A 55 7.49 3.65 0.85
N THR A 56 7.45 2.47 0.25
CA THR A 56 8.59 1.87 -0.46
C THR A 56 8.68 2.27 -1.94
N SER A 57 7.68 2.93 -2.51
CA SER A 57 7.69 3.33 -3.93
C SER A 57 8.90 4.18 -4.35
N PRO A 58 9.43 5.08 -3.51
CA PRO A 58 10.67 5.80 -3.84
C PRO A 58 11.88 4.89 -4.09
N ALA A 59 11.92 3.68 -3.51
CA ALA A 59 13.03 2.76 -3.70
C ALA A 59 13.24 2.38 -5.17
N TYR A 60 12.15 2.17 -5.93
CA TYR A 60 12.26 1.91 -7.36
C TYR A 60 13.01 3.04 -8.08
N HIS A 61 12.59 4.28 -7.86
CA HIS A 61 13.21 5.43 -8.49
C HIS A 61 14.67 5.62 -8.06
N MET A 62 14.95 5.45 -6.77
CA MET A 62 16.30 5.61 -6.22
C MET A 62 17.27 4.55 -6.73
N PHE A 63 16.86 3.28 -6.75
CA PHE A 63 17.77 2.15 -7.02
C PHE A 63 17.75 1.66 -8.47
N ALA A 64 16.65 1.86 -9.21
CA ALA A 64 16.55 1.43 -10.60
C ALA A 64 16.73 2.59 -11.60
N GLU A 65 16.38 3.81 -11.22
CA GLU A 65 16.39 4.99 -12.09
C GLU A 65 17.40 6.07 -11.65
N GLU A 66 18.03 5.90 -10.49
CA GLU A 66 18.92 6.91 -9.88
C GLU A 66 18.24 8.29 -9.67
N ASP A 67 16.89 8.28 -9.56
CA ASP A 67 16.08 9.48 -9.30
C ASP A 67 15.71 9.59 -7.81
N PHE A 68 16.27 10.58 -7.15
CA PHE A 68 16.07 10.87 -5.73
C PHE A 68 15.01 11.94 -5.47
N ASN A 69 14.28 12.38 -6.49
CA ASN A 69 13.27 13.43 -6.34
C ASN A 69 11.91 12.90 -5.88
N LYS A 70 11.60 11.62 -6.14
CA LYS A 70 10.37 10.98 -5.68
C LYS A 70 10.47 10.66 -4.19
N LYS A 71 9.51 11.11 -3.41
CA LYS A 71 9.50 10.97 -1.93
C LYS A 71 8.20 10.38 -1.45
N ALA A 72 8.27 9.61 -0.37
CA ALA A 72 7.07 9.22 0.38
C ALA A 72 6.71 10.32 1.38
N ALA A 73 5.44 10.75 1.38
CA ALA A 73 4.91 11.60 2.42
C ALA A 73 4.60 10.75 3.66
N ILE A 74 5.17 11.11 4.81
CA ILE A 74 4.92 10.43 6.09
C ILE A 74 4.04 11.32 6.96
N PHE A 75 2.94 10.75 7.44
CA PHE A 75 1.93 11.45 8.21
C PHE A 75 1.99 11.05 9.69
N PRO A 76 1.98 12.02 10.63
CA PRO A 76 2.05 11.75 12.07
C PRO A 76 0.82 11.01 12.60
N GLU A 77 -0.32 11.09 11.90
CA GLU A 77 -1.54 10.33 12.23
C GLU A 77 -1.33 8.82 12.07
N GLY A 78 -0.32 8.41 11.34
CA GLY A 78 0.02 7.02 11.02
C GLY A 78 -0.37 6.65 9.59
N HIS A 79 0.10 5.47 9.16
CA HIS A 79 -0.20 4.92 7.84
C HIS A 79 -0.96 3.61 7.96
N TYR A 80 -1.89 3.36 7.02
CA TYR A 80 -2.63 2.12 6.96
C TYR A 80 -1.75 1.00 6.42
N PHE A 81 -1.65 -0.08 7.19
CA PHE A 81 -0.80 -1.21 6.87
C PHE A 81 -1.48 -2.12 5.83
N MET A 82 -0.74 -2.46 4.80
CA MET A 82 -1.16 -3.44 3.79
C MET A 82 -0.19 -4.61 3.76
N VAL A 83 -0.73 -5.82 3.60
CA VAL A 83 0.04 -7.06 3.50
C VAL A 83 -0.33 -7.76 2.21
N GLU A 84 0.68 -8.15 1.44
CA GLU A 84 0.50 -9.09 0.35
C GLU A 84 0.51 -10.51 0.91
N THR A 85 -0.41 -11.33 0.46
CA THR A 85 -0.59 -12.69 0.95
C THR A 85 -0.50 -13.70 -0.17
N VAL A 86 0.05 -14.86 0.14
CA VAL A 86 -0.01 -16.05 -0.72
C VAL A 86 -0.84 -17.12 -0.01
N GLY A 87 -1.73 -17.77 -0.74
CA GLY A 87 -2.61 -18.79 -0.19
C GLY A 87 -2.70 -20.03 -1.07
N LYS A 88 -2.78 -21.19 -0.45
CA LYS A 88 -3.06 -22.47 -1.13
C LYS A 88 -4.56 -22.56 -1.42
N ILE A 89 -4.91 -22.85 -2.68
CA ILE A 89 -6.31 -23.07 -3.07
C ILE A 89 -6.75 -24.43 -2.52
N ALA A 90 -7.90 -24.48 -1.84
CA ALA A 90 -8.37 -25.67 -1.12
C ALA A 90 -8.53 -26.92 -2.01
N ASN A 91 -8.94 -26.74 -3.26
CA ASN A 91 -9.18 -27.85 -4.21
C ASN A 91 -8.11 -27.95 -5.28
N THR A 92 -6.87 -27.57 -4.98
CA THR A 92 -5.74 -27.75 -5.93
C THR A 92 -5.49 -29.25 -6.19
N ASP A 93 -5.21 -29.59 -7.42
CA ASP A 93 -4.78 -30.94 -7.82
C ASP A 93 -3.26 -31.17 -7.58
N GLN A 94 -2.54 -30.12 -7.11
CA GLN A 94 -1.12 -30.15 -6.81
C GLN A 94 -0.83 -29.73 -5.35
N PRO A 95 -1.41 -30.40 -4.33
CA PRO A 95 -1.32 -29.94 -2.94
C PRO A 95 0.11 -29.91 -2.39
N GLU A 96 0.94 -30.89 -2.73
CA GLU A 96 2.33 -30.98 -2.28
C GLU A 96 3.20 -29.88 -2.91
N LEU A 97 2.99 -29.58 -4.20
CA LEU A 97 3.68 -28.49 -4.88
C LEU A 97 3.29 -27.13 -4.30
N ALA A 98 2.00 -26.93 -4.00
CA ALA A 98 1.54 -25.71 -3.36
C ALA A 98 2.16 -25.52 -1.97
N ASP A 99 2.25 -26.59 -1.15
CA ASP A 99 2.89 -26.54 0.16
C ASP A 99 4.40 -26.25 0.05
N ALA A 100 5.08 -26.86 -0.91
CA ALA A 100 6.48 -26.59 -1.18
C ALA A 100 6.71 -25.13 -1.63
N PHE A 101 5.81 -24.58 -2.46
CA PHE A 101 5.87 -23.18 -2.88
C PHE A 101 5.66 -22.23 -1.69
N MET A 102 4.68 -22.50 -0.84
CA MET A 102 4.44 -21.69 0.36
C MET A 102 5.65 -21.71 1.31
N ALA A 103 6.28 -22.87 1.49
CA ALA A 103 7.52 -22.98 2.26
C ALA A 103 8.67 -22.18 1.61
N TYR A 104 8.78 -22.24 0.27
CA TYR A 104 9.78 -21.46 -0.47
C TYR A 104 9.58 -19.96 -0.36
N VAL A 105 8.34 -19.46 -0.39
CA VAL A 105 8.03 -18.03 -0.21
C VAL A 105 8.55 -17.51 1.14
N MET A 106 8.55 -18.34 2.18
CA MET A 106 9.09 -17.98 3.51
C MET A 106 10.60 -18.18 3.63
N SER A 107 11.24 -18.74 2.60
CA SER A 107 12.69 -18.95 2.61
C SER A 107 13.45 -17.61 2.50
N ARG A 108 14.68 -17.61 3.05
CA ARG A 108 15.57 -16.44 2.94
C ARG A 108 15.87 -16.05 1.48
N ASP A 109 15.97 -17.02 0.60
CA ASP A 109 16.28 -16.77 -0.82
C ASP A 109 15.14 -16.04 -1.53
N PHE A 110 13.89 -16.45 -1.29
CA PHE A 110 12.73 -15.75 -1.82
C PHE A 110 12.58 -14.35 -1.20
N GLN A 111 12.69 -14.27 0.11
CA GLN A 111 12.52 -13.02 0.85
C GLN A 111 13.56 -11.94 0.46
N LYS A 112 14.76 -12.33 0.08
CA LYS A 112 15.78 -11.42 -0.46
C LYS A 112 15.43 -10.81 -1.81
N MET A 113 14.57 -11.47 -2.60
CA MET A 113 14.14 -10.94 -3.89
C MET A 113 13.05 -9.87 -3.77
N ILE A 114 12.24 -9.93 -2.70
CA ILE A 114 11.08 -9.04 -2.52
C ILE A 114 11.44 -7.55 -2.67
N PRO A 115 12.50 -7.03 -2.02
CA PRO A 115 12.84 -5.62 -2.12
C PRO A 115 13.04 -5.13 -3.54
N THR A 116 13.75 -5.89 -4.37
CA THR A 116 14.16 -5.45 -5.71
C THR A 116 13.30 -6.01 -6.84
N ALA A 117 12.48 -7.02 -6.59
CA ALA A 117 11.56 -7.58 -7.58
C ALA A 117 10.13 -7.07 -7.42
N ASN A 118 9.71 -6.74 -6.19
CA ASN A 118 8.36 -6.27 -5.88
C ASN A 118 8.35 -4.90 -5.17
N TRP A 119 9.50 -4.32 -4.91
CA TRP A 119 9.64 -3.00 -4.25
C TRP A 119 8.84 -2.91 -2.94
N SER A 120 8.85 -3.99 -2.17
CA SER A 120 8.11 -4.14 -0.91
C SER A 120 9.03 -4.58 0.22
N LEU A 121 8.60 -4.36 1.46
CA LEU A 121 9.34 -4.82 2.62
C LEU A 121 9.17 -6.33 2.78
N PRO A 122 10.26 -7.10 2.94
CA PRO A 122 10.17 -8.53 3.17
C PRO A 122 9.65 -8.83 4.58
N SER A 123 8.70 -9.76 4.70
CA SER A 123 8.06 -10.09 5.97
C SER A 123 8.88 -11.01 6.88
N ALA A 124 9.79 -11.80 6.30
CA ALA A 124 10.58 -12.82 7.01
C ALA A 124 12.10 -12.68 6.81
N LEU A 125 12.58 -11.51 6.42
CA LEU A 125 14.00 -11.20 6.29
C LEU A 125 14.39 -10.17 7.35
N PRO A 126 15.39 -10.45 8.19
CA PRO A 126 15.91 -9.44 9.14
C PRO A 126 16.39 -8.18 8.40
N GLN A 127 16.16 -7.01 8.99
CA GLN A 127 16.54 -5.72 8.40
C GLN A 127 18.03 -5.63 8.06
N ALA A 128 18.89 -6.30 8.86
CA ALA A 128 20.32 -6.37 8.58
C ALA A 128 20.68 -7.08 7.26
N ASP A 129 19.74 -7.84 6.69
CA ASP A 129 19.90 -8.54 5.41
C ASP A 129 19.21 -7.82 4.24
N TRP A 130 18.61 -6.67 4.47
CA TRP A 130 18.01 -5.86 3.41
C TRP A 130 19.07 -5.31 2.47
N PRO A 131 18.73 -4.99 1.22
CA PRO A 131 19.66 -4.34 0.31
C PRO A 131 20.15 -3.00 0.89
N GLU A 132 21.35 -2.59 0.49
CA GLU A 132 21.94 -1.31 0.89
C GLU A 132 20.97 -0.15 0.60
N GLY A 133 20.81 0.77 1.54
CA GLY A 133 19.93 1.94 1.44
C GLY A 133 18.47 1.67 1.75
N TRP A 134 18.01 0.40 1.81
CA TRP A 134 16.61 0.08 2.14
C TRP A 134 16.24 0.45 3.58
N SER A 135 17.19 0.39 4.50
CA SER A 135 16.98 0.80 5.89
C SER A 135 16.79 2.31 6.05
N ASP A 136 17.15 3.10 5.03
CA ASP A 136 17.04 4.56 5.05
C ASP A 136 15.70 5.07 4.48
N LEU A 137 14.89 4.16 3.94
CA LEU A 137 13.54 4.50 3.48
C LEU A 137 12.70 5.01 4.66
N PRO A 138 11.96 6.12 4.49
CA PRO A 138 11.13 6.63 5.54
C PRO A 138 9.96 5.70 5.83
N LEU A 139 9.84 5.26 7.08
CA LEU A 139 8.73 4.45 7.57
C LEU A 139 7.91 5.26 8.58
N PRO A 140 6.60 5.05 8.65
CA PRO A 140 5.76 5.72 9.63
C PRO A 140 6.04 5.21 11.05
N ASP A 141 6.04 6.11 12.03
CA ASP A 141 6.16 5.75 13.44
C ASP A 141 4.92 5.02 13.97
N LYS A 142 3.78 5.27 13.34
CA LYS A 142 2.50 4.68 13.72
C LYS A 142 1.88 3.95 12.54
N VAL A 143 1.47 2.72 12.81
CA VAL A 143 0.79 1.84 11.86
C VAL A 143 -0.67 1.68 12.28
N LEU A 144 -1.58 1.87 11.31
CA LEU A 144 -3.02 1.68 11.46
C LEU A 144 -3.42 0.39 10.75
N PHE A 145 -4.30 -0.37 11.38
CA PHE A 145 -4.74 -1.65 10.85
C PHE A 145 -6.14 -2.00 11.40
N TYR A 146 -7.01 -2.45 10.54
CA TYR A 146 -8.25 -3.11 10.91
C TYR A 146 -8.08 -4.62 10.78
N SER A 147 -8.55 -5.38 11.76
CA SER A 147 -8.76 -6.81 11.58
C SER A 147 -9.78 -7.06 10.45
N GLU A 148 -9.84 -8.28 9.94
CA GLU A 148 -10.81 -8.66 8.91
C GLU A 148 -12.24 -8.35 9.33
N ALA A 149 -12.60 -8.64 10.58
CA ALA A 149 -13.92 -8.38 11.13
C ALA A 149 -14.25 -6.87 11.20
N GLU A 150 -13.32 -6.07 11.73
CA GLU A 150 -13.48 -4.61 11.81
C GLU A 150 -13.55 -3.98 10.41
N ALA A 151 -12.69 -4.41 9.48
CA ALA A 151 -12.72 -3.93 8.10
C ALA A 151 -14.07 -4.25 7.43
N ALA A 152 -14.61 -5.45 7.65
CA ALA A 152 -15.91 -5.86 7.11
C ALA A 152 -17.08 -5.02 7.65
N GLU A 153 -17.00 -4.59 8.92
CA GLU A 153 -18.03 -3.73 9.54
C GLU A 153 -18.02 -2.32 8.96
N VAL A 154 -16.84 -1.71 8.78
CA VAL A 154 -16.75 -0.28 8.42
C VAL A 154 -16.65 -0.03 6.91
N GLN A 155 -16.27 -1.02 6.12
CA GLN A 155 -15.93 -0.85 4.70
C GLN A 155 -17.07 -0.25 3.88
N ALA A 156 -18.30 -0.75 4.06
CA ALA A 156 -19.45 -0.32 3.26
C ALA A 156 -19.77 1.16 3.51
N GLU A 157 -19.82 1.56 4.77
CA GLU A 157 -20.07 2.94 5.18
C GLU A 157 -18.93 3.88 4.75
N ALA A 158 -17.68 3.48 4.94
CA ALA A 158 -16.52 4.27 4.54
C ALA A 158 -16.50 4.54 3.02
N ILE A 159 -16.84 3.53 2.20
CA ILE A 159 -16.96 3.68 0.73
C ILE A 159 -18.12 4.63 0.38
N GLU A 160 -19.27 4.50 1.03
CA GLU A 160 -20.41 5.37 0.78
C GLU A 160 -20.10 6.82 1.14
N THR A 161 -19.49 7.05 2.29
CA THR A 161 -19.03 8.38 2.74
C THR A 161 -18.09 9.03 1.73
N TRP A 162 -17.09 8.28 1.25
CA TRP A 162 -16.19 8.72 0.21
C TRP A 162 -16.91 9.08 -1.09
N ARG A 163 -17.82 8.21 -1.58
CA ARG A 163 -18.59 8.45 -2.81
C ARG A 163 -19.43 9.72 -2.72
N ASN A 164 -20.13 9.89 -1.61
CA ASN A 164 -21.02 11.03 -1.39
C ASN A 164 -20.23 12.35 -1.40
N ALA A 165 -19.06 12.39 -0.79
CA ALA A 165 -18.22 13.58 -0.78
C ALA A 165 -17.63 13.93 -2.16
N LEU A 166 -17.33 12.94 -3.01
CA LEU A 166 -16.79 13.16 -4.35
C LEU A 166 -17.85 13.40 -5.43
N SER A 167 -19.13 13.21 -5.11
CA SER A 167 -20.25 13.37 -6.06
C SER A 167 -20.93 14.74 -5.98
N GLN A 168 -20.44 15.66 -5.15
CA GLN A 168 -21.00 17.01 -4.92
C GLN A 168 -20.51 18.03 -5.94
#